data_bfde0d6186215cec72209395914243b3
#
_entry.id   bfde0d6186215cec72209395914243b3
#
_cell.length_a   1.000
_cell.length_b   1.000
_cell.length_c   1.000
_cell.angle_alpha   90.00
_cell.angle_beta   90.00
_cell.angle_gamma   90.00
#
_symmetry.space_group_name_H-M   'P 1'
#
loop_
_entity.id
_entity.type
_entity.pdbx_description
1 polymer ?
#
loop_
_entity_poly.entity_id
_entity_poly.type
_entity_poly.pdbx_seq_one_letter_code
_entity_poly.pdbx_strand_id
1 'polypeptide(L)'
;MQKDCKGKQVWFTRLHETDHGAFLRESDDTLCYAENGVVTPVLPRAEVKLRGLHNVENLLAAIAAVWGRVPVDVMRQVGSTFTGVEHRIEPVRVLDGVTYYNDSIASSPTRTIAGLRSFDQKIILIAGGYDKKIPYEPLAPEIVAHVKVLVLMGATAPRIEKAVREDPNFDPQALPILHADSM
;
A
#
# COMPACT_ATOMS: atom_id res chain seq x y z
N MET A 1 24.97 6.88 1.49
CA MET A 1 24.05 7.25 2.60
C MET A 1 24.38 6.56 3.91
N GLN A 2 24.62 5.24 3.94
CA GLN A 2 24.86 4.50 5.20
C GLN A 2 26.17 4.91 5.89
N LYS A 3 27.25 5.16 5.14
CA LYS A 3 28.58 5.49 5.66
C LYS A 3 28.67 6.88 6.30
N ASP A 4 27.74 7.78 6.01
CA ASP A 4 27.79 9.18 6.46
C ASP A 4 26.77 9.46 7.58
N CYS A 5 26.01 8.46 8.01
CA CYS A 5 25.05 8.60 9.09
C CYS A 5 25.75 8.67 10.45
N LYS A 6 25.64 9.82 11.15
CA LYS A 6 26.21 10.02 12.49
C LYS A 6 25.32 9.50 13.62
N GLY A 7 24.07 9.12 13.32
CA GLY A 7 23.11 8.62 14.29
C GLY A 7 23.12 7.09 14.41
N LYS A 8 22.38 6.57 15.39
CA LYS A 8 22.13 5.13 15.51
C LYS A 8 21.31 4.67 14.31
N GLN A 9 21.85 3.70 13.56
CA GLN A 9 21.16 3.08 12.43
C GLN A 9 20.30 1.96 12.94
N VAL A 10 19.05 1.92 12.54
CA VAL A 10 18.09 0.86 12.84
C VAL A 10 17.43 0.44 11.54
N TRP A 11 17.33 -0.85 11.32
CA TRP A 11 16.76 -1.41 10.09
C TRP A 11 15.30 -1.76 10.27
N PHE A 12 14.58 -1.77 9.16
CA PHE A 12 13.29 -2.45 9.07
C PHE A 12 13.16 -3.14 7.72
N THR A 13 12.59 -4.34 7.73
CA THR A 13 12.41 -5.15 6.52
C THR A 13 11.30 -6.18 6.72
N ARG A 14 10.59 -6.51 5.65
CA ARG A 14 9.66 -7.64 5.63
C ARG A 14 10.19 -8.85 4.86
N LEU A 15 11.37 -8.73 4.25
CA LEU A 15 11.90 -9.72 3.30
C LEU A 15 12.84 -10.75 3.93
N HIS A 16 13.37 -10.45 5.09
CA HIS A 16 14.29 -11.32 5.83
C HIS A 16 14.37 -10.89 7.30
N GLU A 17 14.83 -11.77 8.15
CA GLU A 17 15.11 -11.45 9.55
C GLU A 17 16.37 -10.59 9.66
N THR A 18 16.47 -9.79 10.71
CA THR A 18 17.62 -8.94 11.01
C THR A 18 18.02 -9.06 12.47
N ASP A 19 19.31 -8.91 12.77
CA ASP A 19 19.84 -8.96 14.15
C ASP A 19 19.63 -7.64 14.91
N HIS A 20 19.32 -6.54 14.20
CA HIS A 20 19.12 -5.23 14.80
C HIS A 20 18.08 -4.43 14.02
N GLY A 21 16.86 -4.38 14.54
CA GLY A 21 15.76 -3.66 13.94
C GLY A 21 14.44 -4.42 13.87
N ALA A 22 13.48 -3.85 13.17
CA ALA A 22 12.15 -4.42 13.01
C ALA A 22 12.06 -5.29 11.75
N PHE A 23 11.41 -6.45 11.85
CA PHE A 23 11.23 -7.35 10.72
C PHE A 23 9.95 -8.17 10.83
N LEU A 24 9.50 -8.68 9.68
CA LEU A 24 8.44 -9.67 9.63
C LEU A 24 9.06 -11.07 9.75
N ARG A 25 8.74 -11.80 10.81
CA ARG A 25 9.19 -13.18 11.00
C ARG A 25 8.35 -14.09 10.13
N GLU A 26 9.01 -14.84 9.26
CA GLU A 26 8.34 -15.70 8.27
C GLU A 26 7.63 -16.90 8.91
N SER A 27 8.20 -17.46 9.97
CA SER A 27 7.70 -18.70 10.59
C SER A 27 6.28 -18.63 11.14
N ASP A 28 5.83 -17.45 11.58
CA ASP A 28 4.52 -17.22 12.19
C ASP A 28 3.86 -15.89 11.80
N ASP A 29 4.38 -15.25 10.75
CA ASP A 29 3.87 -14.00 10.19
C ASP A 29 3.72 -12.87 11.24
N THR A 30 4.72 -12.74 12.15
CA THR A 30 4.69 -11.80 13.27
C THR A 30 5.69 -10.67 13.07
N LEU A 31 5.24 -9.41 13.26
CA LEU A 31 6.11 -8.25 13.32
C LEU A 31 6.93 -8.31 14.61
N CYS A 32 8.25 -8.35 14.46
CA CYS A 32 9.21 -8.51 15.55
C CYS A 32 10.23 -7.37 15.55
N TYR A 33 10.92 -7.22 16.68
CA TYR A 33 12.12 -6.41 16.79
C TYR A 33 13.26 -7.21 17.40
N ALA A 34 14.44 -7.15 16.78
CA ALA A 34 15.66 -7.76 17.27
C ALA A 34 16.65 -6.74 17.81
N GLU A 35 17.22 -6.99 18.96
CA GLU A 35 18.32 -6.19 19.53
C GLU A 35 19.12 -7.08 20.49
N ASN A 36 20.47 -7.01 20.42
CA ASN A 36 21.38 -7.70 21.32
C ASN A 36 21.15 -9.23 21.41
N GLY A 37 20.80 -9.86 20.29
CA GLY A 37 20.54 -11.31 20.22
C GLY A 37 19.16 -11.73 20.76
N VAL A 38 18.31 -10.78 21.15
CA VAL A 38 16.96 -11.03 21.64
C VAL A 38 15.95 -10.61 20.58
N VAL A 39 15.06 -11.51 20.20
CA VAL A 39 13.92 -11.25 19.31
C VAL A 39 12.66 -11.08 20.14
N THR A 40 12.05 -9.93 20.06
CA THR A 40 10.81 -9.59 20.75
C THR A 40 9.65 -9.55 19.78
N PRO A 41 8.62 -10.39 19.89
CA PRO A 41 7.41 -10.30 19.09
C PRO A 41 6.58 -9.10 19.52
N VAL A 42 6.08 -8.36 18.56
CA VAL A 42 5.28 -7.13 18.79
C VAL A 42 3.83 -7.36 18.42
N LEU A 43 3.55 -7.78 17.18
CA LEU A 43 2.20 -7.87 16.65
C LEU A 43 2.09 -8.95 15.57
N PRO A 44 1.21 -9.96 15.71
CA PRO A 44 0.87 -10.84 14.60
C PRO A 44 0.26 -10.05 13.43
N ARG A 45 0.69 -10.34 12.20
CA ARG A 45 0.17 -9.66 11.01
C ARG A 45 -1.34 -9.79 10.86
N ALA A 46 -1.91 -10.92 11.28
CA ALA A 46 -3.35 -11.14 11.25
C ALA A 46 -4.16 -10.14 12.10
N GLU A 47 -3.53 -9.51 13.11
CA GLU A 47 -4.16 -8.48 13.94
C GLU A 47 -4.08 -7.08 13.31
N VAL A 48 -3.26 -6.87 12.27
CA VAL A 48 -3.11 -5.57 11.59
C VAL A 48 -4.37 -5.25 10.81
N LYS A 49 -5.00 -4.12 11.10
CA LYS A 49 -6.24 -3.66 10.42
C LYS A 49 -5.97 -3.01 9.06
N LEU A 50 -4.78 -2.45 8.88
CA LEU A 50 -4.40 -1.80 7.63
C LEU A 50 -4.19 -2.83 6.52
N ARG A 51 -4.78 -2.59 5.35
CA ARG A 51 -4.61 -3.44 4.17
C ARG A 51 -3.25 -3.21 3.51
N GLY A 52 -2.72 -4.29 2.91
CA GLY A 52 -1.56 -4.27 2.03
C GLY A 52 -0.21 -4.40 2.73
N LEU A 53 0.72 -5.02 2.03
CA LEU A 53 2.08 -5.28 2.53
C LEU A 53 2.88 -4.00 2.79
N HIS A 54 2.62 -2.93 2.06
CA HIS A 54 3.23 -1.63 2.30
C HIS A 54 2.89 -1.06 3.69
N ASN A 55 1.74 -1.40 4.25
CA ASN A 55 1.37 -0.99 5.61
C ASN A 55 2.07 -1.84 6.68
N VAL A 56 2.39 -3.10 6.38
CA VAL A 56 3.30 -3.89 7.23
C VAL A 56 4.68 -3.22 7.30
N GLU A 57 5.21 -2.78 6.15
CA GLU A 57 6.49 -2.04 6.09
C GLU A 57 6.42 -0.72 6.87
N ASN A 58 5.31 0.02 6.77
CA ASN A 58 5.09 1.24 7.54
C ASN A 58 5.06 0.97 9.06
N LEU A 59 4.41 -0.11 9.49
CA LEU A 59 4.40 -0.50 10.92
C LEU A 59 5.77 -0.95 11.40
N LEU A 60 6.52 -1.71 10.60
CA LEU A 60 7.90 -2.08 10.93
C LEU A 60 8.79 -0.84 11.07
N ALA A 61 8.65 0.14 10.18
CA ALA A 61 9.36 1.41 10.28
C ALA A 61 8.97 2.19 11.55
N ALA A 62 7.67 2.21 11.89
CA ALA A 62 7.19 2.86 13.12
C ALA A 62 7.72 2.15 14.37
N ILE A 63 7.67 0.81 14.45
CA ILE A 63 8.24 0.02 15.54
C ILE A 63 9.73 0.36 15.70
N ALA A 64 10.49 0.33 14.59
CA ALA A 64 11.92 0.67 14.60
C ALA A 64 12.20 2.09 15.14
N ALA A 65 11.37 3.06 14.77
CA ALA A 65 11.53 4.45 15.18
C ALA A 65 11.23 4.71 16.67
N VAL A 66 10.29 3.96 17.26
CA VAL A 66 9.85 4.18 18.64
C VAL A 66 10.40 3.15 19.63
N TRP A 67 11.19 2.17 19.15
CA TRP A 67 11.76 1.13 20.02
C TRP A 67 12.54 1.69 21.19
N GLY A 68 12.29 1.12 22.38
CA GLY A 68 12.89 1.57 23.63
C GLY A 68 12.30 2.86 24.21
N ARG A 69 11.33 3.50 23.51
CA ARG A 69 10.62 4.70 23.98
C ARG A 69 9.16 4.43 24.28
N VAL A 70 8.56 3.47 23.58
CA VAL A 70 7.16 3.07 23.72
C VAL A 70 7.13 1.61 24.17
N PRO A 71 6.31 1.23 25.17
CA PRO A 71 6.11 -0.15 25.58
C PRO A 71 5.55 -1.03 24.45
N VAL A 72 5.91 -2.30 24.42
CA VAL A 72 5.52 -3.25 23.35
C VAL A 72 4.01 -3.46 23.28
N ASP A 73 3.35 -3.53 24.44
CA ASP A 73 1.88 -3.65 24.53
C ASP A 73 1.16 -2.45 23.92
N VAL A 74 1.70 -1.23 24.08
CA VAL A 74 1.17 -0.02 23.43
C VAL A 74 1.38 -0.06 21.92
N MET A 75 2.56 -0.50 21.44
CA MET A 75 2.81 -0.68 20.00
C MET A 75 1.81 -1.69 19.40
N ARG A 76 1.58 -2.81 20.08
CA ARG A 76 0.61 -3.82 19.68
C ARG A 76 -0.81 -3.27 19.67
N GLN A 77 -1.22 -2.57 20.71
CA GLN A 77 -2.54 -1.95 20.78
C GLN A 77 -2.77 -0.99 19.61
N VAL A 78 -1.83 -0.09 19.34
CA VAL A 78 -1.93 0.84 18.22
C VAL A 78 -1.98 0.09 16.89
N GLY A 79 -1.07 -0.85 16.65
CA GLY A 79 -1.01 -1.62 15.39
C GLY A 79 -2.27 -2.46 15.11
N SER A 80 -2.93 -2.96 16.17
CA SER A 80 -4.16 -3.77 16.05
C SER A 80 -5.45 -2.95 16.01
N THR A 81 -5.43 -1.67 16.39
CA THR A 81 -6.63 -0.81 16.43
C THR A 81 -6.62 0.30 15.39
N PHE A 82 -5.45 0.70 14.90
CA PHE A 82 -5.33 1.78 13.92
C PHE A 82 -5.90 1.35 12.57
N THR A 83 -6.91 2.06 12.09
CA THR A 83 -7.65 1.75 10.85
C THR A 83 -7.20 2.54 9.63
N GLY A 84 -6.22 3.41 9.78
CA GLY A 84 -5.68 4.23 8.70
C GLY A 84 -5.95 5.72 8.85
N VAL A 85 -5.60 6.46 7.84
CA VAL A 85 -5.87 7.90 7.71
C VAL A 85 -6.88 8.13 6.61
N GLU A 86 -7.60 9.23 6.70
CA GLU A 86 -8.55 9.67 5.67
C GLU A 86 -7.88 9.72 4.29
N HIS A 87 -8.64 9.39 3.25
CA HIS A 87 -8.23 9.40 1.85
C HIS A 87 -7.13 8.41 1.46
N ARG A 88 -6.80 7.41 2.31
CA ARG A 88 -5.81 6.38 2.03
C ARG A 88 -6.41 4.98 2.17
N ILE A 89 -6.90 4.43 1.06
CA ILE A 89 -7.66 3.16 1.00
C ILE A 89 -8.74 3.15 2.10
N GLU A 90 -9.33 4.30 2.32
CA GLU A 90 -10.33 4.54 3.36
C GLU A 90 -11.64 3.88 2.96
N PRO A 91 -12.20 2.93 3.73
CA PRO A 91 -13.52 2.40 3.47
C PRO A 91 -14.58 3.46 3.80
N VAL A 92 -15.22 4.01 2.77
CA VAL A 92 -16.17 5.12 2.92
C VAL A 92 -17.60 4.61 3.13
N ARG A 93 -18.01 3.59 2.36
CA ARG A 93 -19.39 3.11 2.33
C ARG A 93 -19.50 1.70 1.80
N VAL A 94 -20.49 0.97 2.29
CA VAL A 94 -21.00 -0.25 1.67
C VAL A 94 -22.41 0.04 1.16
N LEU A 95 -22.64 -0.20 -0.14
CA LEU A 95 -23.95 -0.04 -0.78
C LEU A 95 -24.19 -1.27 -1.66
N ASP A 96 -25.32 -1.96 -1.44
CA ASP A 96 -25.74 -3.14 -2.20
C ASP A 96 -24.63 -4.21 -2.32
N GLY A 97 -23.89 -4.42 -1.22
CA GLY A 97 -22.78 -5.37 -1.18
C GLY A 97 -21.47 -4.89 -1.82
N VAL A 98 -21.44 -3.68 -2.39
CA VAL A 98 -20.23 -3.06 -2.95
C VAL A 98 -19.59 -2.14 -1.92
N THR A 99 -18.31 -2.37 -1.61
CA THR A 99 -17.54 -1.48 -0.73
C THR A 99 -16.83 -0.41 -1.56
N TYR A 100 -17.05 0.84 -1.18
CA TYR A 100 -16.41 2.01 -1.77
C TYR A 100 -15.21 2.44 -0.92
N TYR A 101 -14.08 2.64 -1.58
CA TYR A 101 -12.85 3.10 -0.96
C TYR A 101 -12.43 4.45 -1.53
N ASN A 102 -11.97 5.34 -0.65
CA ASN A 102 -11.36 6.61 -1.04
C ASN A 102 -9.83 6.49 -0.90
N ASP A 103 -9.13 6.60 -2.02
CA ASP A 103 -7.66 6.62 -2.08
C ASP A 103 -7.15 7.85 -2.84
N SER A 104 -7.88 8.98 -2.71
CA SER A 104 -7.58 10.19 -3.46
C SER A 104 -6.21 10.81 -3.18
N ILE A 105 -5.57 10.43 -2.06
CA ILE A 105 -4.19 10.83 -1.74
C ILE A 105 -3.14 10.04 -2.55
N ALA A 106 -3.53 8.96 -3.24
CA ALA A 106 -2.66 8.18 -4.11
C ALA A 106 -2.38 8.91 -5.44
N SER A 107 -1.77 10.07 -5.34
CA SER A 107 -1.53 10.99 -6.45
C SER A 107 -0.27 10.69 -7.29
N SER A 108 0.21 9.44 -7.26
CA SER A 108 1.32 8.94 -8.09
C SER A 108 1.13 7.47 -8.44
N PRO A 109 1.65 7.00 -9.59
CA PRO A 109 1.57 5.59 -9.99
C PRO A 109 2.02 4.62 -8.90
N THR A 110 3.15 4.88 -8.25
CA THR A 110 3.68 4.01 -7.19
C THR A 110 2.71 3.81 -6.03
N ARG A 111 1.97 4.86 -5.63
CA ARG A 111 0.97 4.76 -4.56
C ARG A 111 -0.28 4.00 -5.03
N THR A 112 -0.74 4.27 -6.24
CA THR A 112 -1.88 3.55 -6.83
C THR A 112 -1.55 2.06 -6.98
N ILE A 113 -0.34 1.70 -7.41
CA ILE A 113 0.14 0.31 -7.49
C ILE A 113 0.06 -0.37 -6.12
N ALA A 114 0.55 0.28 -5.07
CA ALA A 114 0.48 -0.25 -3.72
C ALA A 114 -0.97 -0.45 -3.25
N GLY A 115 -1.88 0.46 -3.62
CA GLY A 115 -3.31 0.36 -3.39
C GLY A 115 -3.93 -0.83 -4.13
N LEU A 116 -3.70 -0.96 -5.44
CA LEU A 116 -4.22 -2.05 -6.27
C LEU A 116 -3.83 -3.42 -5.71
N ARG A 117 -2.57 -3.60 -5.34
CA ARG A 117 -2.03 -4.84 -4.76
C ARG A 117 -2.55 -5.17 -3.35
N SER A 118 -3.33 -4.27 -2.74
CA SER A 118 -3.94 -4.47 -1.42
C SER A 118 -5.27 -5.21 -1.47
N PHE A 119 -5.80 -5.49 -2.65
CA PHE A 119 -7.06 -6.18 -2.85
C PHE A 119 -6.83 -7.58 -3.41
N ASP A 120 -7.51 -8.57 -2.82
CA ASP A 120 -7.44 -9.98 -3.24
C ASP A 120 -8.27 -10.28 -4.49
N GLN A 121 -9.12 -9.33 -4.91
CA GLN A 121 -10.01 -9.45 -6.08
C GLN A 121 -9.87 -8.24 -6.99
N LYS A 122 -10.21 -8.40 -8.27
CA LYS A 122 -10.26 -7.27 -9.21
C LYS A 122 -11.31 -6.25 -8.79
N ILE A 123 -10.93 -4.98 -8.82
CA ILE A 123 -11.75 -3.84 -8.42
C ILE A 123 -12.24 -3.03 -9.63
N ILE A 124 -13.20 -2.14 -9.40
CA ILE A 124 -13.49 -1.02 -10.29
C ILE A 124 -12.61 0.14 -9.85
N LEU A 125 -11.76 0.63 -10.74
CA LEU A 125 -10.86 1.75 -10.48
C LEU A 125 -11.40 3.03 -11.12
N ILE A 126 -11.64 4.06 -10.32
CA ILE A 126 -11.87 5.43 -10.81
C ILE A 126 -10.54 6.17 -10.69
N ALA A 127 -9.97 6.59 -11.81
CA ALA A 127 -8.65 7.22 -11.85
C ALA A 127 -8.61 8.45 -12.76
N GLY A 128 -7.68 9.35 -12.44
CA GLY A 128 -7.49 10.57 -13.21
C GLY A 128 -7.23 11.79 -12.34
N GLY A 129 -7.40 12.96 -12.92
CA GLY A 129 -7.21 14.22 -12.22
C GLY A 129 -6.19 15.14 -12.89
N TYR A 130 -5.50 15.97 -12.07
CA TYR A 130 -4.51 16.92 -12.54
C TYR A 130 -3.21 16.25 -13.02
N ASP A 131 -2.65 16.74 -14.13
CA ASP A 131 -1.40 16.18 -14.67
C ASP A 131 -0.16 16.72 -13.95
N LYS A 132 0.49 15.85 -13.21
CA LYS A 132 1.77 16.09 -12.51
C LYS A 132 3.00 15.81 -13.39
N LYS A 133 2.81 15.52 -14.69
CA LYS A 133 3.86 15.18 -15.66
C LYS A 133 4.70 13.97 -15.26
N ILE A 134 4.07 13.00 -14.61
CA ILE A 134 4.69 11.72 -14.24
C ILE A 134 4.35 10.63 -15.27
N PRO A 135 5.23 9.62 -15.46
CA PRO A 135 4.97 8.50 -16.36
C PRO A 135 3.87 7.59 -15.78
N TYR A 136 2.94 7.13 -16.64
CA TYR A 136 1.87 6.19 -16.27
C TYR A 136 2.12 4.77 -16.76
N GLU A 137 3.14 4.55 -17.59
CA GLU A 137 3.51 3.26 -18.13
C GLU A 137 3.72 2.17 -17.03
N PRO A 138 4.37 2.49 -15.88
CA PRO A 138 4.53 1.51 -14.81
C PRO A 138 3.22 1.09 -14.13
N LEU A 139 2.14 1.89 -14.28
CA LEU A 139 0.83 1.59 -13.70
C LEU A 139 0.01 0.63 -14.58
N ALA A 140 0.25 0.62 -15.88
CA ALA A 140 -0.55 -0.12 -16.83
C ALA A 140 -0.64 -1.64 -16.54
N PRO A 141 0.46 -2.38 -16.33
CA PRO A 141 0.39 -3.80 -16.02
C PRO A 141 -0.40 -4.09 -14.73
N GLU A 142 -0.32 -3.21 -13.75
CA GLU A 142 -1.06 -3.37 -12.49
C GLU A 142 -2.56 -3.13 -12.67
N ILE A 143 -2.93 -2.17 -13.51
CA ILE A 143 -4.34 -1.96 -13.87
C ILE A 143 -4.88 -3.21 -14.59
N VAL A 144 -4.16 -3.74 -15.57
CA VAL A 144 -4.57 -4.94 -16.32
C VAL A 144 -4.73 -6.14 -15.38
N ALA A 145 -3.83 -6.31 -14.41
CA ALA A 145 -3.87 -7.42 -13.47
C ALA A 145 -4.99 -7.29 -12.41
N HIS A 146 -5.23 -6.09 -11.89
CA HIS A 146 -6.04 -5.89 -10.67
C HIS A 146 -7.38 -5.20 -10.90
N VAL A 147 -7.65 -4.68 -12.10
CA VAL A 147 -8.87 -3.91 -12.38
C VAL A 147 -9.80 -4.70 -13.31
N LYS A 148 -11.10 -4.68 -13.03
CA LYS A 148 -12.13 -5.28 -13.88
C LYS A 148 -12.91 -4.24 -14.70
N VAL A 149 -12.94 -2.97 -14.26
CA VAL A 149 -13.47 -1.83 -15.01
C VAL A 149 -12.63 -0.62 -14.65
N LEU A 150 -12.14 0.10 -15.64
CA LEU A 150 -11.40 1.35 -15.47
C LEU A 150 -12.29 2.53 -15.86
N VAL A 151 -12.56 3.43 -14.90
CA VAL A 151 -13.29 4.67 -15.14
C VAL A 151 -12.29 5.82 -15.09
N LEU A 152 -12.16 6.55 -16.18
CA LEU A 152 -11.18 7.63 -16.32
C LEU A 152 -11.85 8.99 -16.34
N MET A 153 -11.21 9.97 -15.69
CA MET A 153 -11.69 11.34 -15.62
C MET A 153 -10.55 12.37 -15.54
N GLY A 154 -10.85 13.61 -15.90
CA GLY A 154 -9.91 14.72 -15.80
C GLY A 154 -8.75 14.70 -16.80
N ALA A 155 -7.78 15.59 -16.60
CA ALA A 155 -6.72 15.88 -17.58
C ALA A 155 -5.77 14.70 -17.86
N THR A 156 -5.62 13.77 -16.95
CA THR A 156 -4.71 12.62 -17.10
C THR A 156 -5.34 11.40 -17.74
N ALA A 157 -6.67 11.39 -17.92
CA ALA A 157 -7.41 10.28 -18.50
C ALA A 157 -6.81 9.75 -19.84
N PRO A 158 -6.51 10.60 -20.84
CA PRO A 158 -5.96 10.11 -22.12
C PRO A 158 -4.58 9.47 -21.97
N ARG A 159 -3.76 9.93 -21.01
CA ARG A 159 -2.42 9.38 -20.78
C ARG A 159 -2.47 8.03 -20.10
N ILE A 160 -3.36 7.88 -19.10
CA ILE A 160 -3.58 6.60 -18.42
C ILE A 160 -4.15 5.59 -19.43
N GLU A 161 -5.16 5.98 -20.20
CA GLU A 161 -5.74 5.09 -21.21
C GLU A 161 -4.71 4.65 -22.24
N LYS A 162 -3.90 5.57 -22.76
CA LYS A 162 -2.84 5.23 -23.70
C LYS A 162 -1.90 4.18 -23.12
N ALA A 163 -1.39 4.40 -21.91
CA ALA A 163 -0.49 3.46 -21.24
C ALA A 163 -1.12 2.08 -21.08
N VAL A 164 -2.40 2.00 -20.67
CA VAL A 164 -3.12 0.74 -20.49
C VAL A 164 -3.34 0.03 -21.83
N ARG A 165 -3.71 0.75 -22.88
CA ARG A 165 -3.93 0.16 -24.22
C ARG A 165 -2.64 -0.34 -24.87
N GLU A 166 -1.50 0.22 -24.52
CA GLU A 166 -0.17 -0.17 -25.00
C GLU A 166 0.40 -1.36 -24.21
N ASP A 167 -0.22 -1.77 -23.10
CA ASP A 167 0.21 -2.96 -22.35
C ASP A 167 -0.05 -4.23 -23.17
N PRO A 168 0.94 -5.14 -23.33
CA PRO A 168 0.80 -6.34 -24.16
C PRO A 168 -0.26 -7.33 -23.66
N ASN A 169 -0.66 -7.23 -22.40
CA ASN A 169 -1.69 -8.10 -21.81
C ASN A 169 -3.07 -7.41 -21.75
N PHE A 170 -3.23 -6.23 -22.34
CA PHE A 170 -4.51 -5.53 -22.36
C PHE A 170 -5.52 -6.25 -23.26
N ASP A 171 -6.67 -6.60 -22.69
CA ASP A 171 -7.83 -7.12 -23.41
C ASP A 171 -9.05 -6.20 -23.17
N PRO A 172 -9.57 -5.53 -24.21
CA PRO A 172 -10.71 -4.63 -24.06
C PRO A 172 -12.01 -5.33 -23.64
N GLN A 173 -12.12 -6.64 -23.81
CA GLN A 173 -13.28 -7.41 -23.34
C GLN A 173 -13.17 -7.72 -21.85
N ALA A 174 -11.95 -7.97 -21.36
CA ALA A 174 -11.69 -8.26 -19.95
C ALA A 174 -11.57 -7.01 -19.09
N LEU A 175 -11.18 -5.86 -19.68
CA LEU A 175 -10.98 -4.57 -19.01
C LEU A 175 -11.62 -3.44 -19.80
N PRO A 176 -12.94 -3.25 -19.71
CA PRO A 176 -13.60 -2.08 -20.31
C PRO A 176 -13.10 -0.77 -19.66
N ILE A 177 -12.86 0.22 -20.55
CA ILE A 177 -12.46 1.58 -20.16
C ILE A 177 -13.65 2.52 -20.42
N LEU A 178 -14.07 3.23 -19.39
CA LEU A 178 -15.15 4.19 -19.43
C LEU A 178 -14.62 5.59 -19.14
N HIS A 179 -15.28 6.61 -19.66
CA HIS A 179 -14.96 8.00 -19.39
C HIS A 179 -16.11 8.66 -18.64
N ALA A 180 -15.78 9.51 -17.66
CA ALA A 180 -16.72 10.32 -16.92
C ALA A 180 -16.24 11.78 -16.88
N ASP A 181 -17.16 12.73 -16.99
CA ASP A 181 -16.85 14.17 -16.93
C ASP A 181 -16.66 14.63 -15.48
N SER A 182 -17.38 14.03 -14.54
CA SER A 182 -17.34 14.29 -13.09
C SER A 182 -17.73 13.06 -12.28
N MET A 183 -17.44 13.10 -10.98
CA MET A 183 -17.99 12.15 -10.00
C MET A 183 -19.43 12.51 -9.63
#